data_acd197f7e88fb392628bb49e56fabb51
#
_entry.id   acd197f7e88fb392628bb49e56fabb51
#
_cell.length_a   1.000
_cell.length_b   1.000
_cell.length_c   1.000
_cell.angle_alpha   90.00
_cell.angle_beta   90.00
_cell.angle_gamma   90.00
#
_symmetry.space_group_name_H-M   'P 1'
#
loop_
_entity.id
_entity.type
_entity.pdbx_description
1 polymer ?
#
loop_
_entity_poly.entity_id
_entity_poly.type
_entity_poly.pdbx_seq_one_letter_code
_entity_poly.pdbx_strand_id
1 'polypeptide(L)'
;MHSQPIDFRHTLVAKHPERLSQIRYLLADSGLGLDNDITLFVEAWSGPQLVGCAGLAANVIKCVAVNEQLRGENLSARLLAEVQNAALERGHFHLFLCTRPCNRERFARSGFWPIAQSGNNAVLMENTPQGIARYCRSLSAKRKCGENIGAIVMNANPFTLGHRHLVEQAAQRCDALHLFVVREDASFFPFSARLEMVRAGVAHLPNVVVHEGSQYIISRATFPAYFLKETGKVQQAWSEIDVLIFRDFIAPA
;
A
#
# COMPACT_ATOMS: atom_id res chain seq x y z
N MET A 1 19.34 30.58 19.68
CA MET A 1 19.23 30.53 18.21
C MET A 1 17.76 30.49 17.88
N HIS A 2 17.20 31.52 17.24
CA HIS A 2 15.81 31.48 16.77
C HIS A 2 15.75 30.49 15.61
N SER A 3 15.08 29.34 15.82
CA SER A 3 14.77 28.44 14.71
C SER A 3 13.90 29.20 13.70
N GLN A 4 14.29 29.21 12.43
CA GLN A 4 13.49 29.83 11.39
C GLN A 4 12.14 29.08 11.29
N PRO A 5 11.03 29.81 11.05
CA PRO A 5 9.73 29.18 10.93
C PRO A 5 9.73 28.20 9.76
N ILE A 6 9.11 27.04 9.96
CA ILE A 6 8.95 26.02 8.92
C ILE A 6 7.71 26.34 8.09
N ASP A 7 7.91 26.52 6.79
CA ASP A 7 6.87 26.72 5.79
C ASP A 7 6.57 25.37 5.08
N PHE A 8 5.29 25.01 4.95
CA PHE A 8 4.86 23.80 4.24
C PHE A 8 4.32 24.16 2.86
N ARG A 9 4.79 23.44 1.83
CA ARG A 9 4.37 23.65 0.43
C ARG A 9 3.90 22.34 -0.16
N HIS A 10 2.83 22.41 -0.95
CA HIS A 10 2.29 21.26 -1.68
C HIS A 10 2.72 21.35 -3.15
N THR A 11 3.51 20.39 -3.60
CA THR A 11 4.10 20.36 -4.94
C THR A 11 3.54 19.20 -5.75
N LEU A 12 2.77 19.49 -6.78
CA LEU A 12 2.33 18.52 -7.78
C LEU A 12 3.50 18.18 -8.69
N VAL A 13 3.92 16.91 -8.70
CA VAL A 13 5.10 16.45 -9.46
C VAL A 13 5.00 16.77 -10.96
N ALA A 14 3.82 16.58 -11.54
CA ALA A 14 3.58 16.85 -12.97
C ALA A 14 3.71 18.34 -13.34
N LYS A 15 3.49 19.26 -12.38
CA LYS A 15 3.57 20.71 -12.62
C LYS A 15 4.95 21.29 -12.30
N HIS A 16 5.71 20.63 -11.43
CA HIS A 16 6.98 21.14 -10.89
C HIS A 16 8.07 20.06 -10.90
N PRO A 17 8.40 19.48 -12.07
CA PRO A 17 9.41 18.43 -12.16
C PRO A 17 10.82 18.90 -11.72
N GLU A 18 11.10 20.21 -11.79
CA GLU A 18 12.35 20.82 -11.34
C GLU A 18 12.58 20.66 -9.83
N ARG A 19 11.53 20.57 -9.05
CA ARG A 19 11.58 20.38 -7.59
C ARG A 19 12.13 19.00 -7.20
N LEU A 20 11.98 18.01 -8.06
CA LEU A 20 12.42 16.64 -7.80
C LEU A 20 13.93 16.52 -7.55
N SER A 21 14.74 17.42 -8.07
CA SER A 21 16.19 17.39 -7.84
C SER A 21 16.54 17.62 -6.36
N GLN A 22 15.90 18.60 -5.71
CA GLN A 22 16.10 18.91 -4.30
C GLN A 22 15.52 17.81 -3.40
N ILE A 23 14.35 17.27 -3.76
CA ILE A 23 13.73 16.16 -3.06
C ILE A 23 14.62 14.92 -3.13
N ARG A 24 15.15 14.58 -4.30
CA ARG A 24 16.09 13.45 -4.47
C ARG A 24 17.34 13.59 -3.61
N TYR A 25 17.89 14.80 -3.52
CA TYR A 25 19.04 15.06 -2.68
C TYR A 25 18.72 14.77 -1.20
N LEU A 26 17.61 15.30 -0.67
CA LEU A 26 17.16 15.08 0.70
C LEU A 26 16.88 13.60 0.98
N LEU A 27 16.26 12.89 0.04
CA LEU A 27 15.99 11.47 0.15
C LEU A 27 17.28 10.66 0.17
N ALA A 28 18.23 10.95 -0.72
CA ALA A 28 19.52 10.27 -0.78
C ALA A 28 20.32 10.44 0.51
N ASP A 29 20.34 11.63 1.10
CA ASP A 29 20.94 11.92 2.40
C ASP A 29 20.29 11.10 3.54
N SER A 30 19.01 10.82 3.43
CA SER A 30 18.26 9.95 4.35
C SER A 30 18.36 8.45 4.01
N GLY A 31 19.13 8.07 3.01
CA GLY A 31 19.29 6.69 2.54
C GLY A 31 18.04 6.12 1.87
N LEU A 32 17.21 6.98 1.27
CA LEU A 32 15.98 6.64 0.57
C LEU A 32 16.12 6.89 -0.94
N GLY A 33 15.38 6.13 -1.74
CA GLY A 33 15.16 6.40 -3.16
C GLY A 33 13.91 7.24 -3.40
N LEU A 34 13.63 7.55 -4.65
CA LEU A 34 12.39 8.21 -5.10
C LEU A 34 11.53 7.19 -5.86
N ASP A 35 10.29 7.01 -5.43
CA ASP A 35 9.29 6.24 -6.19
C ASP A 35 8.65 7.13 -7.27
N ASN A 36 8.53 6.60 -8.49
CA ASN A 36 8.08 7.35 -9.66
C ASN A 36 6.55 7.55 -9.75
N ASP A 37 5.78 6.84 -8.92
CA ASP A 37 4.32 6.92 -8.89
C ASP A 37 3.77 8.01 -7.95
N ILE A 38 4.66 8.74 -7.26
CA ILE A 38 4.29 9.86 -6.39
C ILE A 38 3.77 11.00 -7.24
N THR A 39 2.56 11.46 -6.93
CA THR A 39 1.90 12.57 -7.65
C THR A 39 1.98 13.91 -6.93
N LEU A 40 2.14 13.87 -5.60
CA LEU A 40 2.24 15.03 -4.74
C LEU A 40 3.38 14.86 -3.74
N PHE A 41 4.12 15.94 -3.49
CA PHE A 41 4.97 16.08 -2.31
C PHE A 41 4.44 17.18 -1.40
N VAL A 42 4.45 16.92 -0.10
CA VAL A 42 4.45 17.96 0.93
C VAL A 42 5.89 18.21 1.31
N GLU A 43 6.32 19.44 1.18
CA GLU A 43 7.68 19.90 1.40
C GLU A 43 7.71 20.80 2.65
N ALA A 44 8.70 20.62 3.52
CA ALA A 44 8.97 21.49 4.67
C ALA A 44 10.22 22.30 4.39
N TRP A 45 10.08 23.61 4.45
CA TRP A 45 11.14 24.57 4.14
C TRP A 45 11.54 25.40 5.37
N SER A 46 12.83 25.56 5.59
CA SER A 46 13.40 26.51 6.55
C SER A 46 14.16 27.59 5.76
N GLY A 47 13.53 28.76 5.55
CA GLY A 47 14.03 29.74 4.61
C GLY A 47 14.17 29.16 3.20
N PRO A 48 15.36 29.22 2.57
CA PRO A 48 15.60 28.68 1.23
C PRO A 48 15.89 27.17 1.21
N GLN A 49 16.03 26.52 2.37
CA GLN A 49 16.46 25.12 2.46
C GLN A 49 15.25 24.18 2.59
N LEU A 50 15.21 23.14 1.74
CA LEU A 50 14.30 22.01 1.92
C LEU A 50 14.81 21.13 3.06
N VAL A 51 14.02 21.01 4.13
CA VAL A 51 14.39 20.29 5.36
C VAL A 51 13.55 19.07 5.63
N GLY A 52 12.48 18.85 4.88
CA GLY A 52 11.63 17.65 4.98
C GLY A 52 10.76 17.48 3.76
N CYS A 53 10.39 16.25 3.48
CA CYS A 53 9.41 15.90 2.45
C CYS A 53 8.61 14.66 2.82
N ALA A 54 7.38 14.57 2.32
CA ALA A 54 6.53 13.39 2.34
C ALA A 54 5.78 13.30 1.02
N GLY A 55 5.89 12.18 0.33
CA GLY A 55 5.21 11.92 -0.93
C GLY A 55 3.86 11.23 -0.75
N LEU A 56 2.93 11.49 -1.66
CA LEU A 56 1.63 10.83 -1.76
C LEU A 56 1.46 10.22 -3.14
N ALA A 57 1.20 8.92 -3.19
CA ALA A 57 0.82 8.17 -4.38
C ALA A 57 -0.55 7.54 -4.12
N ALA A 58 -1.60 8.06 -4.75
CA ALA A 58 -2.99 7.74 -4.42
C ALA A 58 -3.22 7.84 -2.89
N ASN A 59 -3.46 6.73 -2.20
CA ASN A 59 -3.65 6.68 -0.76
C ASN A 59 -2.46 6.07 0.01
N VAL A 60 -1.27 6.03 -0.60
CA VAL A 60 -0.04 5.53 0.02
C VAL A 60 0.93 6.67 0.28
N ILE A 61 1.31 6.86 1.54
CA ILE A 61 2.34 7.82 1.93
C ILE A 61 3.71 7.16 1.73
N LYS A 62 4.59 7.86 1.02
CA LYS A 62 5.92 7.39 0.62
C LYS A 62 6.99 8.44 0.84
N CYS A 63 8.25 8.05 0.83
CA CYS A 63 9.40 8.97 0.81
C CYS A 63 9.36 10.03 1.91
N VAL A 64 9.04 9.62 3.15
CA VAL A 64 9.05 10.54 4.31
C VAL A 64 10.48 10.71 4.80
N ALA A 65 11.02 11.90 4.62
CA ALA A 65 12.38 12.27 5.04
C ALA A 65 12.40 13.61 5.77
N VAL A 66 13.29 13.72 6.75
CA VAL A 66 13.57 14.96 7.50
C VAL A 66 15.07 15.04 7.70
N ASN A 67 15.63 16.24 7.47
CA ASN A 67 17.04 16.55 7.68
C ASN A 67 17.46 16.17 9.11
N GLU A 68 18.64 15.53 9.26
CA GLU A 68 19.11 15.02 10.54
C GLU A 68 19.21 16.09 11.63
N GLN A 69 19.63 17.29 11.28
CA GLN A 69 19.80 18.40 12.22
C GLN A 69 18.48 18.86 12.87
N LEU A 70 17.33 18.59 12.22
CA LEU A 70 15.99 18.91 12.71
C LEU A 70 15.21 17.69 13.21
N ARG A 71 15.87 16.55 13.34
CA ARG A 71 15.31 15.36 13.96
C ARG A 71 15.13 15.63 15.46
N GLY A 72 13.92 15.60 15.94
CA GLY A 72 13.56 15.89 17.35
C GLY A 72 12.67 17.10 17.55
N GLU A 73 12.56 18.01 16.59
CA GLU A 73 11.70 19.20 16.63
C GLU A 73 10.22 18.94 16.25
N ASN A 74 9.78 17.70 16.33
CA ASN A 74 8.43 17.27 15.93
C ASN A 74 8.09 17.48 14.43
N LEU A 75 9.11 17.83 13.61
CA LEU A 75 8.92 18.14 12.19
C LEU A 75 8.32 16.97 11.42
N SER A 76 8.75 15.74 11.70
CA SER A 76 8.21 14.54 11.04
C SER A 76 6.72 14.32 11.34
N ALA A 77 6.26 14.60 12.56
CA ALA A 77 4.84 14.49 12.90
C ALA A 77 4.00 15.57 12.22
N ARG A 78 4.51 16.82 12.16
CA ARG A 78 3.86 17.92 11.42
C ARG A 78 3.78 17.60 9.93
N LEU A 79 4.87 17.10 9.33
CA LEU A 79 4.92 16.72 7.92
C LEU A 79 3.93 15.58 7.61
N LEU A 80 3.80 14.60 8.51
CA LEU A 80 2.80 13.53 8.38
C LEU A 80 1.37 14.06 8.50
N ALA A 81 1.12 15.01 9.39
CA ALA A 81 -0.19 15.64 9.49
C ALA A 81 -0.55 16.40 8.20
N GLU A 82 0.39 17.16 7.65
CA GLU A 82 0.19 17.90 6.39
C GLU A 82 -0.08 16.96 5.19
N VAL A 83 0.66 15.85 5.05
CA VAL A 83 0.41 14.91 3.95
C VAL A 83 -0.91 14.14 4.12
N GLN A 84 -1.33 13.87 5.36
CA GLN A 84 -2.64 13.28 5.64
C GLN A 84 -3.78 14.26 5.28
N ASN A 85 -3.65 15.55 5.62
CA ASN A 85 -4.60 16.59 5.23
C ASN A 85 -4.66 16.72 3.70
N ALA A 86 -3.52 16.75 3.03
CA ALA A 86 -3.45 16.79 1.57
C ALA A 86 -4.08 15.57 0.89
N ALA A 87 -4.00 14.40 1.50
CA ALA A 87 -4.67 13.18 1.06
C ALA A 87 -6.20 13.27 1.27
N LEU A 88 -6.63 13.77 2.44
CA LEU A 88 -8.03 13.97 2.78
C LEU A 88 -8.73 14.92 1.79
N GLU A 89 -8.10 16.04 1.45
CA GLU A 89 -8.58 16.98 0.43
C GLU A 89 -8.78 16.35 -0.96
N ARG A 90 -8.07 15.24 -1.23
CA ARG A 90 -8.17 14.45 -2.47
C ARG A 90 -9.13 13.27 -2.35
N GLY A 91 -9.87 13.16 -1.24
CA GLY A 91 -10.83 12.08 -1.00
C GLY A 91 -10.20 10.77 -0.52
N HIS A 92 -8.93 10.78 -0.11
CA HIS A 92 -8.25 9.60 0.43
C HIS A 92 -8.32 9.61 1.96
N PHE A 93 -9.29 8.91 2.52
CA PHE A 93 -9.52 8.83 3.98
C PHE A 93 -8.76 7.69 4.66
N HIS A 94 -8.53 6.60 3.92
CA HIS A 94 -7.82 5.43 4.40
C HIS A 94 -6.45 5.37 3.75
N LEU A 95 -5.42 5.61 4.56
CA LEU A 95 -4.04 5.75 4.10
C LEU A 95 -3.18 4.60 4.58
N PHE A 96 -2.23 4.23 3.74
CA PHE A 96 -1.22 3.23 4.03
C PHE A 96 0.18 3.85 3.98
N LEU A 97 1.08 3.26 4.71
CA LEU A 97 2.51 3.48 4.54
C LEU A 97 3.29 2.18 4.81
N CYS A 98 4.45 2.09 4.21
CA CYS A 98 5.40 1.04 4.53
C CYS A 98 6.71 1.65 4.98
N THR A 99 7.30 1.11 6.03
CA THR A 99 8.52 1.64 6.62
C THR A 99 9.39 0.54 7.20
N ARG A 100 10.63 0.89 7.59
CA ARG A 100 11.49 -0.01 8.36
C ARG A 100 10.94 -0.18 9.79
N PRO A 101 11.07 -1.36 10.42
CA PRO A 101 10.59 -1.61 11.78
C PRO A 101 11.12 -0.61 12.82
N CYS A 102 12.34 -0.11 12.66
CA CYS A 102 12.90 0.91 13.56
C CYS A 102 12.13 2.24 13.59
N ASN A 103 11.33 2.52 12.58
CA ASN A 103 10.49 3.72 12.50
C ASN A 103 9.04 3.47 12.96
N ARG A 104 8.66 2.24 13.26
CA ARG A 104 7.28 1.85 13.61
C ARG A 104 6.68 2.74 14.68
N GLU A 105 7.40 2.93 15.80
CA GLU A 105 6.92 3.73 16.93
C GLU A 105 6.70 5.21 16.57
N ARG A 106 7.54 5.76 15.68
CA ARG A 106 7.38 7.14 15.20
C ARG A 106 6.07 7.31 14.43
N PHE A 107 5.78 6.39 13.52
CA PHE A 107 4.54 6.42 12.75
C PHE A 107 3.32 6.08 13.60
N ALA A 108 3.46 5.18 14.58
CA ALA A 108 2.38 4.88 15.52
C ALA A 108 1.95 6.12 16.33
N ARG A 109 2.89 6.94 16.77
CA ARG A 109 2.59 8.23 17.44
C ARG A 109 1.90 9.26 16.53
N SER A 110 1.98 9.07 15.22
CA SER A 110 1.32 9.91 14.21
C SER A 110 0.01 9.31 13.69
N GLY A 111 -0.56 8.33 14.41
CA GLY A 111 -1.86 7.76 14.09
C GLY A 111 -1.84 6.66 13.05
N PHE A 112 -0.76 5.88 12.95
CA PHE A 112 -0.68 4.70 12.10
C PHE A 112 -0.56 3.42 12.92
N TRP A 113 -1.33 2.40 12.56
CA TRP A 113 -1.36 1.09 13.21
C TRP A 113 -0.70 0.04 12.33
N PRO A 114 0.16 -0.83 12.89
CA PRO A 114 0.79 -1.90 12.12
C PRO A 114 -0.23 -2.97 11.76
N ILE A 115 -0.13 -3.46 10.51
CA ILE A 115 -0.92 -4.58 9.98
C ILE A 115 -0.07 -5.86 9.96
N ALA A 116 1.06 -5.80 9.27
CA ALA A 116 1.98 -6.94 9.14
C ALA A 116 3.42 -6.45 9.05
N GLN A 117 4.35 -7.30 9.49
CA GLN A 117 5.79 -6.98 9.50
C GLN A 117 6.59 -8.17 8.95
N SER A 118 7.43 -7.91 7.95
CA SER A 118 8.41 -8.85 7.41
C SER A 118 9.74 -8.71 8.16
N GLY A 119 9.94 -9.54 9.16
CA GLY A 119 11.19 -9.56 9.95
C GLY A 119 11.69 -8.15 10.31
N ASN A 120 12.95 -7.85 9.97
CA ASN A 120 13.58 -6.54 10.14
C ASN A 120 13.54 -5.67 8.85
N ASN A 121 12.83 -6.11 7.81
CA ASN A 121 12.86 -5.44 6.50
C ASN A 121 11.79 -4.35 6.38
N ALA A 122 10.53 -4.68 6.66
CA ALA A 122 9.42 -3.77 6.42
C ALA A 122 8.25 -4.01 7.39
N VAL A 123 7.51 -2.96 7.68
CA VAL A 123 6.20 -3.01 8.34
C VAL A 123 5.19 -2.21 7.53
N LEU A 124 4.07 -2.83 7.20
CA LEU A 124 2.91 -2.17 6.61
C LEU A 124 2.03 -1.61 7.72
N MET A 125 1.63 -0.36 7.58
CA MET A 125 0.80 0.35 8.55
C MET A 125 -0.35 1.07 7.84
N GLU A 126 -1.46 1.27 8.56
CA GLU A 126 -2.63 2.01 8.10
C GLU A 126 -3.04 3.10 9.13
N ASN A 127 -3.71 4.15 8.68
CA ASN A 127 -4.12 5.27 9.54
C ASN A 127 -5.45 5.02 10.29
N THR A 128 -5.84 3.77 10.48
CA THR A 128 -7.04 3.38 11.22
C THR A 128 -6.82 2.05 11.95
N PRO A 129 -7.24 1.90 13.21
CA PRO A 129 -7.09 0.64 13.94
C PRO A 129 -8.07 -0.45 13.49
N GLN A 130 -9.02 -0.13 12.62
CA GLN A 130 -10.13 -1.03 12.27
C GLN A 130 -10.22 -1.35 10.77
N GLY A 131 -9.28 -0.89 9.95
CA GLY A 131 -9.38 -1.04 8.50
C GLY A 131 -9.39 -2.49 8.06
N ILE A 132 -8.35 -3.24 8.39
CA ILE A 132 -8.29 -4.67 8.06
C ILE A 132 -9.42 -5.48 8.71
N ALA A 133 -9.80 -5.16 9.96
CA ALA A 133 -10.90 -5.83 10.63
C ALA A 133 -12.25 -5.62 9.94
N ARG A 134 -12.50 -4.42 9.38
CA ARG A 134 -13.69 -4.15 8.57
C ARG A 134 -13.69 -4.95 7.28
N TYR A 135 -12.54 -5.04 6.61
CA TYR A 135 -12.41 -5.86 5.41
C TYR A 135 -12.69 -7.33 5.72
N CYS A 136 -12.10 -7.91 6.77
CA CYS A 136 -12.35 -9.29 7.17
C CYS A 136 -13.82 -9.55 7.50
N ARG A 137 -14.51 -8.62 8.19
CA ARG A 137 -15.98 -8.74 8.40
C ARG A 137 -16.76 -8.78 7.09
N SER A 138 -16.34 -8.05 6.07
CA SER A 138 -16.99 -8.11 4.74
C SER A 138 -16.75 -9.45 4.04
N LEU A 139 -15.62 -10.10 4.27
CA LEU A 139 -15.33 -11.44 3.77
C LEU A 139 -16.15 -12.49 4.51
N SER A 140 -16.25 -12.41 5.84
CA SER A 140 -17.04 -13.33 6.67
C SER A 140 -18.49 -13.44 6.23
N ALA A 141 -19.06 -12.36 5.71
CA ALA A 141 -20.42 -12.38 5.14
C ALA A 141 -20.58 -13.27 3.89
N LYS A 142 -19.47 -13.65 3.25
CA LYS A 142 -19.41 -14.51 2.06
C LYS A 142 -18.77 -15.86 2.34
N ARG A 143 -18.52 -16.17 3.60
CA ARG A 143 -17.91 -17.43 4.03
C ARG A 143 -18.75 -18.63 3.59
N LYS A 144 -18.10 -19.65 3.09
CA LYS A 144 -18.70 -20.96 2.77
C LYS A 144 -18.21 -22.01 3.75
N CYS A 145 -19.10 -22.92 4.09
CA CYS A 145 -18.76 -24.08 4.92
C CYS A 145 -18.14 -25.17 4.03
N GLY A 146 -17.19 -25.91 4.58
CA GLY A 146 -16.51 -27.03 3.93
C GLY A 146 -15.28 -27.46 4.73
N GLU A 147 -14.80 -28.67 4.49
CA GLU A 147 -13.54 -29.16 5.08
C GLU A 147 -12.33 -28.66 4.32
N ASN A 148 -12.46 -28.58 2.98
CA ASN A 148 -11.43 -28.10 2.06
C ASN A 148 -11.83 -26.76 1.45
N ILE A 149 -11.34 -25.68 2.02
CA ILE A 149 -11.54 -24.32 1.49
C ILE A 149 -10.28 -23.87 0.72
N GLY A 150 -10.43 -23.61 -0.57
CA GLY A 150 -9.36 -23.10 -1.41
C GLY A 150 -9.39 -21.59 -1.60
N ALA A 151 -8.23 -21.01 -1.94
CA ALA A 151 -8.14 -19.61 -2.34
C ALA A 151 -7.19 -19.43 -3.52
N ILE A 152 -7.58 -18.54 -4.43
CA ILE A 152 -6.72 -18.09 -5.54
C ILE A 152 -6.72 -16.56 -5.52
N VAL A 153 -5.53 -15.98 -5.67
CA VAL A 153 -5.35 -14.54 -5.91
C VAL A 153 -4.84 -14.38 -7.34
N MET A 154 -5.48 -13.56 -8.15
CA MET A 154 -5.05 -13.33 -9.52
C MET A 154 -5.29 -11.88 -9.99
N ASN A 155 -4.42 -11.43 -10.89
CA ASN A 155 -4.60 -10.14 -11.56
C ASN A 155 -5.63 -10.25 -12.72
N ALA A 156 -5.63 -11.35 -13.44
CA ALA A 156 -6.52 -11.62 -14.57
C ALA A 156 -6.59 -10.50 -15.62
N ASN A 157 -5.46 -10.14 -16.20
CA ASN A 157 -5.29 -9.01 -17.12
C ASN A 157 -4.92 -9.42 -18.56
N PRO A 158 -5.88 -9.89 -19.41
CA PRO A 158 -7.27 -10.21 -19.12
C PRO A 158 -7.47 -11.58 -18.45
N PHE A 159 -8.72 -11.92 -18.10
CA PHE A 159 -9.08 -13.29 -17.72
C PHE A 159 -9.14 -14.17 -18.97
N THR A 160 -8.21 -15.13 -19.06
CA THR A 160 -8.04 -16.01 -20.20
C THR A 160 -8.59 -17.42 -19.94
N LEU A 161 -8.67 -18.26 -21.00
CA LEU A 161 -9.02 -19.68 -20.84
C LEU A 161 -8.05 -20.44 -19.91
N GLY A 162 -6.78 -20.06 -19.86
CA GLY A 162 -5.81 -20.61 -18.90
C GLY A 162 -6.18 -20.29 -17.45
N HIS A 163 -6.59 -19.06 -17.16
CA HIS A 163 -7.10 -18.68 -15.84
C HIS A 163 -8.36 -19.47 -15.49
N ARG A 164 -9.30 -19.57 -16.43
CA ARG A 164 -10.53 -20.36 -16.26
C ARG A 164 -10.21 -21.81 -15.94
N HIS A 165 -9.33 -22.45 -16.71
CA HIS A 165 -8.92 -23.82 -16.47
C HIS A 165 -8.31 -24.01 -15.08
N LEU A 166 -7.43 -23.08 -14.63
CA LEU A 166 -6.87 -23.10 -13.28
C LEU A 166 -7.96 -23.08 -12.21
N VAL A 167 -8.96 -22.19 -12.36
CA VAL A 167 -10.06 -22.07 -11.40
C VAL A 167 -10.93 -23.32 -11.40
N GLU A 168 -11.24 -23.89 -12.57
CA GLU A 168 -12.01 -25.14 -12.71
C GLU A 168 -11.30 -26.32 -12.02
N GLN A 169 -9.98 -26.48 -12.23
CA GLN A 169 -9.19 -27.52 -11.58
C GLN A 169 -9.12 -27.34 -10.05
N ALA A 170 -8.99 -26.11 -9.58
CA ALA A 170 -9.00 -25.83 -8.14
C ALA A 170 -10.37 -26.07 -7.53
N ALA A 171 -11.46 -25.64 -8.17
CA ALA A 171 -12.82 -25.82 -7.72
C ALA A 171 -13.21 -27.30 -7.57
N GLN A 172 -12.68 -28.18 -8.42
CA GLN A 172 -12.90 -29.63 -8.29
C GLN A 172 -12.22 -30.26 -7.07
N ARG A 173 -11.25 -29.58 -6.45
CA ARG A 173 -10.46 -30.07 -5.31
C ARG A 173 -10.86 -29.45 -3.99
N CYS A 174 -11.83 -28.54 -3.99
CA CYS A 174 -12.28 -27.80 -2.83
C CYS A 174 -13.80 -27.88 -2.66
N ASP A 175 -14.27 -27.84 -1.43
CA ASP A 175 -15.70 -27.69 -1.15
C ASP A 175 -16.16 -26.27 -1.49
N ALA A 176 -15.31 -25.29 -1.26
CA ALA A 176 -15.49 -23.92 -1.71
C ALA A 176 -14.14 -23.30 -2.14
N LEU A 177 -14.18 -22.46 -3.16
CA LEU A 177 -13.02 -21.76 -3.68
C LEU A 177 -13.27 -20.25 -3.64
N HIS A 178 -12.47 -19.53 -2.88
CA HIS A 178 -12.48 -18.07 -2.82
C HIS A 178 -11.49 -17.49 -3.84
N LEU A 179 -12.00 -16.73 -4.81
CA LEU A 179 -11.22 -16.15 -5.88
C LEU A 179 -11.11 -14.63 -5.71
N PHE A 180 -9.91 -14.14 -5.42
CA PHE A 180 -9.63 -12.73 -5.20
C PHE A 180 -9.03 -12.09 -6.44
N VAL A 181 -9.69 -11.05 -6.97
CA VAL A 181 -9.17 -10.28 -8.11
C VAL A 181 -8.39 -9.09 -7.58
N VAL A 182 -7.10 -8.99 -7.90
CA VAL A 182 -6.24 -7.88 -7.46
C VAL A 182 -6.77 -6.54 -7.96
N ARG A 183 -6.93 -5.55 -7.06
CA ARG A 183 -7.55 -4.24 -7.36
C ARG A 183 -6.63 -3.23 -8.05
N GLU A 184 -5.45 -3.63 -8.47
CA GLU A 184 -4.51 -2.73 -9.11
C GLU A 184 -5.01 -2.24 -10.48
N ASP A 185 -5.01 -0.92 -10.70
CA ASP A 185 -5.36 -0.29 -11.98
C ASP A 185 -4.14 0.05 -12.88
N ALA A 186 -2.93 -0.40 -12.54
CA ALA A 186 -1.75 -0.32 -13.40
C ALA A 186 -1.76 -1.36 -14.55
N SER A 187 -2.86 -2.06 -14.72
CA SER A 187 -3.08 -3.09 -15.73
C SER A 187 -3.68 -2.49 -17.02
N PHE A 188 -3.51 -3.20 -18.15
CA PHE A 188 -4.07 -2.79 -19.44
C PHE A 188 -5.62 -2.70 -19.39
N PHE A 189 -6.27 -3.66 -18.71
CA PHE A 189 -7.69 -3.63 -18.45
C PHE A 189 -7.97 -3.04 -17.07
N PRO A 190 -8.92 -2.08 -16.94
CA PRO A 190 -9.30 -1.52 -15.64
C PRO A 190 -9.88 -2.61 -14.73
N PHE A 191 -9.80 -2.40 -13.43
CA PHE A 191 -10.26 -3.38 -12.43
C PHE A 191 -11.70 -3.85 -12.64
N SER A 192 -12.64 -2.93 -12.94
CA SER A 192 -14.05 -3.26 -13.19
C SER A 192 -14.21 -4.26 -14.32
N ALA A 193 -13.55 -4.04 -15.46
CA ALA A 193 -13.62 -4.94 -16.61
C ALA A 193 -13.01 -6.31 -16.28
N ARG A 194 -11.88 -6.36 -15.56
CA ARG A 194 -11.24 -7.61 -15.13
C ARG A 194 -12.15 -8.41 -14.20
N LEU A 195 -12.80 -7.74 -13.25
CA LEU A 195 -13.74 -8.36 -12.31
C LEU A 195 -14.97 -8.94 -13.03
N GLU A 196 -15.51 -8.21 -14.00
CA GLU A 196 -16.63 -8.71 -14.83
C GLU A 196 -16.24 -9.93 -15.65
N MET A 197 -15.07 -9.90 -16.31
CA MET A 197 -14.55 -11.05 -17.06
C MET A 197 -14.39 -12.29 -16.17
N VAL A 198 -13.84 -12.11 -14.96
CA VAL A 198 -13.69 -13.21 -13.99
C VAL A 198 -15.05 -13.74 -13.57
N ARG A 199 -15.99 -12.88 -13.16
CA ARG A 199 -17.34 -13.30 -12.74
C ARG A 199 -18.06 -14.07 -13.86
N ALA A 200 -18.05 -13.57 -15.09
CA ALA A 200 -18.64 -14.24 -16.24
C ALA A 200 -17.96 -15.58 -16.53
N GLY A 201 -16.63 -15.61 -16.50
CA GLY A 201 -15.85 -16.79 -16.82
C GLY A 201 -15.99 -17.95 -15.83
N VAL A 202 -16.37 -17.69 -14.58
CA VAL A 202 -16.56 -18.72 -13.52
C VAL A 202 -18.02 -18.90 -13.09
N ALA A 203 -18.98 -18.24 -13.73
CA ALA A 203 -20.39 -18.25 -13.34
C ALA A 203 -21.03 -19.66 -13.31
N HIS A 204 -20.46 -20.61 -14.05
CA HIS A 204 -20.89 -22.00 -14.09
C HIS A 204 -20.40 -22.85 -12.90
N LEU A 205 -19.54 -22.32 -12.05
CA LEU A 205 -18.96 -23.00 -10.90
C LEU A 205 -19.66 -22.58 -9.59
N PRO A 206 -20.59 -23.40 -9.04
CA PRO A 206 -21.43 -23.01 -7.91
C PRO A 206 -20.67 -22.88 -6.58
N ASN A 207 -19.50 -23.52 -6.48
CA ASN A 207 -18.66 -23.48 -5.29
C ASN A 207 -17.57 -22.40 -5.35
N VAL A 208 -17.55 -21.54 -6.39
CA VAL A 208 -16.60 -20.44 -6.51
C VAL A 208 -17.23 -19.14 -6.02
N VAL A 209 -16.56 -18.45 -5.10
CA VAL A 209 -16.93 -17.12 -4.60
C VAL A 209 -15.94 -16.09 -5.07
N VAL A 210 -16.36 -15.16 -5.94
CA VAL A 210 -15.50 -14.09 -6.44
C VAL A 210 -15.52 -12.91 -5.49
N HIS A 211 -14.35 -12.50 -5.03
CA HIS A 211 -14.13 -11.34 -4.19
C HIS A 211 -13.45 -10.22 -4.97
N GLU A 212 -13.90 -9.01 -4.72
CA GLU A 212 -13.13 -7.83 -5.09
C GLU A 212 -11.89 -7.78 -4.20
N GLY A 213 -10.73 -7.67 -4.83
CA GLY A 213 -9.50 -7.43 -4.13
C GLY A 213 -9.59 -6.11 -3.37
N SER A 214 -8.94 -6.05 -2.24
CA SER A 214 -8.76 -4.83 -1.46
C SER A 214 -7.30 -4.40 -1.51
N GLN A 215 -7.00 -3.28 -0.87
CA GLN A 215 -5.63 -2.82 -0.67
C GLN A 215 -4.81 -3.73 0.26
N TYR A 216 -5.46 -4.66 0.94
CA TYR A 216 -4.81 -5.71 1.76
C TYR A 216 -4.37 -6.93 0.94
N ILE A 217 -4.85 -7.07 -0.30
CA ILE A 217 -4.33 -8.02 -1.27
C ILE A 217 -3.28 -7.28 -2.08
N ILE A 218 -2.04 -7.44 -1.65
CA ILE A 218 -0.92 -6.60 -2.06
C ILE A 218 -0.50 -6.92 -3.49
N SER A 219 -0.32 -5.87 -4.27
CA SER A 219 0.33 -5.93 -5.57
C SER A 219 1.67 -5.18 -5.53
N ARG A 220 2.50 -5.38 -6.55
CA ARG A 220 3.76 -4.64 -6.71
C ARG A 220 3.57 -3.12 -6.78
N ALA A 221 2.40 -2.64 -7.22
CA ALA A 221 2.11 -1.21 -7.34
C ALA A 221 1.76 -0.55 -6.02
N THR A 222 1.23 -1.30 -5.05
CA THR A 222 0.84 -0.77 -3.75
C THR A 222 1.97 -0.75 -2.73
N PHE A 223 3.10 -1.45 -3.01
CA PHE A 223 4.19 -1.58 -2.06
C PHE A 223 5.41 -0.74 -2.45
N PRO A 224 5.80 0.24 -1.63
CA PRO A 224 6.94 1.09 -1.92
C PRO A 224 8.28 0.36 -1.76
N ALA A 225 9.18 0.55 -2.73
CA ALA A 225 10.52 -0.03 -2.73
C ALA A 225 11.63 0.94 -2.27
N TYR A 226 11.33 2.22 -2.12
CA TYR A 226 12.29 3.31 -1.97
C TYR A 226 13.21 3.22 -0.75
N PHE A 227 12.86 2.45 0.29
CA PHE A 227 13.67 2.30 1.50
C PHE A 227 14.48 1.00 1.56
N LEU A 228 14.28 0.08 0.61
CA LEU A 228 15.05 -1.16 0.49
C LEU A 228 15.99 -1.07 -0.72
N LYS A 229 17.30 -1.13 -0.49
CA LYS A 229 18.32 -0.94 -1.54
C LYS A 229 18.54 -2.17 -2.42
N GLU A 230 18.17 -3.36 -1.94
CA GLU A 230 18.39 -4.63 -2.64
C GLU A 230 17.08 -5.18 -3.21
N THR A 231 16.99 -5.31 -4.53
CA THR A 231 15.79 -5.78 -5.23
C THR A 231 15.27 -7.13 -4.70
N GLY A 232 16.17 -8.05 -4.33
CA GLY A 232 15.79 -9.34 -3.75
C GLY A 232 15.11 -9.21 -2.39
N LYS A 233 15.59 -8.33 -1.51
CA LYS A 233 14.98 -8.07 -0.20
C LYS A 233 13.63 -7.37 -0.31
N VAL A 234 13.46 -6.51 -1.31
CA VAL A 234 12.17 -5.88 -1.62
C VAL A 234 11.14 -6.95 -1.93
N GLN A 235 11.44 -7.83 -2.87
CA GLN A 235 10.51 -8.86 -3.32
C GLN A 235 10.19 -9.86 -2.19
N GLN A 236 11.18 -10.24 -1.40
CA GLN A 236 10.99 -11.11 -0.24
C GLN A 236 10.09 -10.46 0.80
N ALA A 237 10.35 -9.20 1.19
CA ALA A 237 9.56 -8.49 2.18
C ALA A 237 8.08 -8.36 1.76
N TRP A 238 7.82 -8.16 0.47
CA TRP A 238 6.46 -8.07 -0.06
C TRP A 238 5.73 -9.40 0.00
N SER A 239 6.40 -10.47 -0.46
CA SER A 239 5.81 -11.81 -0.41
C SER A 239 5.51 -12.24 1.02
N GLU A 240 6.40 -11.93 1.96
CA GLU A 240 6.18 -12.23 3.38
C GLU A 240 4.99 -11.46 3.95
N ILE A 241 4.88 -10.15 3.70
CA ILE A 241 3.76 -9.34 4.20
C ILE A 241 2.43 -9.79 3.59
N ASP A 242 2.39 -10.10 2.29
CA ASP A 242 1.20 -10.61 1.61
C ASP A 242 0.74 -11.94 2.23
N VAL A 243 1.67 -12.88 2.41
CA VAL A 243 1.39 -14.17 3.07
C VAL A 243 0.93 -13.99 4.51
N LEU A 244 1.56 -13.09 5.28
CA LEU A 244 1.17 -12.82 6.66
C LEU A 244 -0.24 -12.22 6.75
N ILE A 245 -0.58 -11.28 5.90
CA ILE A 245 -1.92 -10.69 5.86
C ILE A 245 -2.94 -11.76 5.47
N PHE A 246 -2.64 -12.56 4.47
CA PHE A 246 -3.54 -13.63 4.05
C PHE A 246 -3.74 -14.66 5.16
N ARG A 247 -2.66 -15.17 5.75
CA ARG A 247 -2.69 -16.20 6.80
C ARG A 247 -3.40 -15.74 8.08
N ASP A 248 -3.07 -14.51 8.54
CA ASP A 248 -3.46 -14.07 9.87
C ASP A 248 -4.83 -13.36 9.91
N PHE A 249 -5.28 -12.84 8.76
CA PHE A 249 -6.49 -12.02 8.67
C PHE A 249 -7.50 -12.55 7.65
N ILE A 250 -7.07 -12.84 6.41
CA ILE A 250 -8.00 -13.13 5.30
C ILE A 250 -8.49 -14.59 5.37
N ALA A 251 -7.60 -15.54 5.54
CA ALA A 251 -7.96 -16.96 5.56
C ALA A 251 -8.86 -17.35 6.76
N PRO A 252 -8.72 -16.75 7.97
CA PRO A 252 -9.64 -17.02 9.06
C PRO A 252 -11.02 -16.35 8.92
N ALA A 253 -11.14 -15.33 8.07
CA ALA A 253 -12.38 -14.57 7.90
C ALA A 253 -13.40 -15.30 7.03
#